data_32025a990920b74648c5f45394aaeac7
#
_entry.id   32025a990920b74648c5f45394aaeac7
#
_cell.length_a   1.000
_cell.length_b   1.000
_cell.length_c   1.000
_cell.angle_alpha   90.00
_cell.angle_beta   90.00
_cell.angle_gamma   90.00
#
_symmetry.space_group_name_H-M   'P 1'
#
loop_
_entity.id
_entity.type
_entity.pdbx_description
1 polymer ?
#
loop_
_entity_poly.entity_id
_entity_poly.type
_entity_poly.pdbx_seq_one_letter_code
_entity_poly.pdbx_strand_id
1 'polypeptide(L)'
;MNLAEEIRRTQVSQGELMICWLGQAGYLLKDGHGCTLAVDPYLTNCGERIRGFKRLSPMLLPAEDFAPDYYVITHTHFDHLDYDAIPVVKERSPKTQFFGPTSCLDVLAEMGVEKSRCHRLDRGM
;
A
#
# COMPACT_ATOMS: atom_id res chain seq x y z
N MET A 1 19.83 8.14 3.83
CA MET A 1 18.50 7.85 4.37
C MET A 1 17.60 7.47 3.21
N ASN A 2 16.90 6.35 3.31
CA ASN A 2 15.95 5.95 2.26
C ASN A 2 14.55 6.51 2.57
N LEU A 3 13.65 6.40 1.60
CA LEU A 3 12.31 6.97 1.74
C LEU A 3 11.53 6.39 2.93
N ALA A 4 11.68 5.11 3.22
CA ALA A 4 11.01 4.48 4.36
C ALA A 4 11.44 5.12 5.68
N GLU A 5 12.73 5.41 5.83
CA GLU A 5 13.26 6.12 7.01
C GLU A 5 12.75 7.56 7.06
N GLU A 6 12.72 8.24 5.93
CA GLU A 6 12.20 9.61 5.87
C GLU A 6 10.75 9.66 6.33
N ILE A 7 9.93 8.73 5.85
CA ILE A 7 8.53 8.61 6.27
C ILE A 7 8.43 8.39 7.78
N ARG A 8 9.23 7.45 8.34
CA ARG A 8 9.20 7.15 9.77
C ARG A 8 9.62 8.35 10.61
N ARG A 9 10.66 9.06 10.20
CA ARG A 9 11.25 10.16 10.98
C ARG A 9 10.53 11.48 10.83
N THR A 10 9.74 11.66 9.77
CA THR A 10 9.03 12.92 9.56
C THR A 10 8.00 13.13 10.67
N GLN A 11 8.17 14.22 11.41
CA GLN A 11 7.21 14.64 12.42
C GLN A 11 6.11 15.44 11.76
N VAL A 12 4.87 15.04 12.00
CA VAL A 12 3.69 15.74 11.49
C VAL A 12 3.00 16.40 12.67
N SER A 13 2.78 17.71 12.59
CA SER A 13 2.13 18.46 13.67
C SER A 13 0.64 18.12 13.76
N GLN A 14 0.08 18.30 14.95
CA GLN A 14 -1.35 18.14 15.17
C GLN A 14 -2.14 19.04 14.21
N GLY A 15 -3.13 18.47 13.53
CA GLY A 15 -3.93 19.20 12.55
C GLY A 15 -3.32 19.27 11.15
N GLU A 16 -2.14 18.71 10.94
CA GLU A 16 -1.48 18.64 9.64
C GLU A 16 -1.52 17.23 9.07
N LEU A 17 -1.25 17.11 7.78
CA LEU A 17 -1.19 15.83 7.07
C LEU A 17 0.02 15.84 6.13
N MET A 18 0.89 14.85 6.27
CA MET A 18 1.95 14.60 5.29
C MET A 18 1.36 13.78 4.14
N ILE A 19 1.63 14.19 2.92
CA ILE A 19 1.27 13.44 1.71
C ILE A 19 2.56 13.07 1.00
N CYS A 20 2.81 11.77 0.84
CA CYS A 20 3.97 11.24 0.12
C CYS A 20 3.50 10.53 -1.14
N TRP A 21 3.89 11.02 -2.30
CA TRP A 21 3.61 10.36 -3.56
C TRP A 21 4.60 9.19 -3.76
N LEU A 22 4.07 7.98 -3.97
CA LEU A 22 4.87 6.76 -4.10
C LEU A 22 5.18 6.37 -5.56
N GLY A 23 4.83 7.23 -6.49
CA GLY A 23 4.88 6.91 -7.93
C GLY A 23 3.56 6.32 -8.41
N GLN A 24 3.31 6.37 -9.72
CA GLN A 24 2.04 5.92 -10.32
C GLN A 24 0.86 6.59 -9.59
N ALA A 25 -0.16 5.83 -9.22
CA ALA A 25 -1.33 6.35 -8.51
C ALA A 25 -1.21 6.23 -6.98
N GLY A 26 -0.08 5.80 -6.46
CA GLY A 26 0.11 5.48 -5.06
C GLY A 26 0.47 6.66 -4.18
N TYR A 27 -0.16 6.73 -3.01
CA TYR A 27 0.11 7.75 -2.00
C TYR A 27 0.17 7.14 -0.61
N LEU A 28 1.02 7.72 0.24
CA LEU A 28 1.02 7.48 1.68
C LEU A 28 0.68 8.77 2.39
N LEU A 29 -0.28 8.69 3.30
CA LEU A 29 -0.68 9.80 4.16
C LEU A 29 -0.23 9.50 5.58
N LYS A 30 0.24 10.53 6.30
CA LYS A 30 0.63 10.41 7.71
C LYS A 30 0.07 11.59 8.49
N ASP A 31 -0.62 11.29 9.59
CA ASP A 31 -1.25 12.32 10.42
C ASP A 31 -0.36 12.74 11.61
N GLY A 32 -0.87 13.66 12.42
CA GLY A 32 -0.14 14.18 13.59
C GLY A 32 0.00 13.18 14.73
N HIS A 33 -0.67 12.03 14.69
CA HIS A 33 -0.52 10.94 15.65
C HIS A 33 0.47 9.88 15.17
N GLY A 34 1.05 10.06 13.97
CA GLY A 34 1.93 9.08 13.35
C GLY A 34 1.23 7.94 12.64
N CYS A 35 -0.10 7.98 12.54
CA CYS A 35 -0.88 6.99 11.82
C CYS A 35 -0.66 7.12 10.32
N THR A 36 -0.44 6.01 9.62
CA THR A 36 -0.18 5.99 8.18
C THR A 36 -1.25 5.23 7.42
N LEU A 37 -1.64 5.77 6.26
CA LEU A 37 -2.61 5.18 5.36
C LEU A 37 -2.06 5.24 3.94
N ALA A 38 -1.94 4.08 3.30
CA ALA A 38 -1.52 3.98 1.91
C ALA A 38 -2.72 3.73 1.01
N VAL A 39 -2.74 4.37 -0.17
CA VAL A 39 -3.76 4.15 -1.20
C VAL A 39 -3.05 3.73 -2.47
N ASP A 40 -3.43 2.56 -3.00
CA ASP A 40 -2.93 2.00 -4.25
C ASP A 40 -1.40 2.04 -4.40
N PRO A 41 -0.62 1.64 -3.39
CA PRO A 41 0.83 1.66 -3.53
C PRO A 41 1.30 0.66 -4.58
N TYR A 42 2.08 1.14 -5.56
CA TYR A 42 2.71 0.30 -6.57
C TYR A 42 4.22 0.38 -6.35
N LEU A 43 4.77 -0.60 -5.63
CA LEU A 43 6.14 -0.59 -5.14
C LEU A 43 7.10 -1.44 -5.97
N THR A 44 6.54 -2.38 -6.77
CA THR A 44 7.33 -3.36 -7.52
C THR A 44 7.22 -3.13 -9.03
N ASN A 45 7.73 -4.07 -9.79
CA ASN A 45 7.61 -4.10 -11.24
C ASN A 45 6.73 -5.27 -11.70
N CYS A 46 5.71 -5.63 -10.91
CA CYS A 46 4.87 -6.80 -11.19
C CYS A 46 4.10 -6.67 -12.52
N GLY A 47 3.81 -5.45 -12.96
CA GLY A 47 3.14 -5.23 -14.23
C GLY A 47 3.93 -5.72 -15.43
N GLU A 48 5.25 -5.67 -15.39
CA GLU A 48 6.11 -6.21 -16.44
C GLU A 48 5.97 -7.74 -16.49
N ARG A 49 6.00 -8.41 -15.35
CA ARG A 49 5.85 -9.86 -15.25
C ARG A 49 4.46 -10.32 -15.68
N ILE A 50 3.42 -9.58 -15.29
CA ILE A 50 2.01 -10.00 -15.51
C ILE A 50 1.51 -9.63 -16.91
N ARG A 51 1.88 -8.43 -17.40
CA ARG A 51 1.32 -7.86 -18.64
C ARG A 51 2.37 -7.35 -19.61
N GLY A 52 3.66 -7.45 -19.32
CA GLY A 52 4.72 -6.91 -20.15
C GLY A 52 4.84 -5.39 -20.12
N PHE A 53 4.19 -4.73 -19.16
CA PHE A 53 4.24 -3.27 -19.03
C PHE A 53 5.39 -2.86 -18.13
N LYS A 54 6.46 -2.35 -18.72
CA LYS A 54 7.62 -1.87 -17.97
C LYS A 54 7.26 -0.61 -17.19
N ARG A 55 7.61 -0.60 -15.91
CA ARG A 55 7.47 0.57 -15.06
C ARG A 55 8.44 1.67 -15.51
N LEU A 56 7.93 2.88 -15.73
CA LEU A 56 8.74 4.02 -16.17
C LEU A 56 9.23 4.88 -14.99
N SER A 57 8.50 4.88 -13.87
CA SER A 57 8.93 5.58 -12.66
C SER A 57 9.83 4.68 -11.81
N PRO A 58 10.77 5.25 -11.03
CA PRO A 58 11.62 4.44 -10.15
C PRO A 58 10.83 3.78 -9.03
N MET A 59 11.31 2.63 -8.57
CA MET A 59 10.81 2.00 -7.34
C MET A 59 11.43 2.72 -6.15
N LEU A 60 10.61 3.46 -5.39
CA LEU A 60 11.08 4.40 -4.38
C LEU A 60 11.46 3.76 -3.05
N LEU A 61 10.84 2.63 -2.70
CA LEU A 61 11.18 1.86 -1.50
C LEU A 61 10.80 0.39 -1.72
N PRO A 62 11.57 -0.53 -1.12
CA PRO A 62 11.23 -1.95 -1.23
C PRO A 62 10.01 -2.30 -0.38
N ALA A 63 9.25 -3.30 -0.81
CA ALA A 63 8.07 -3.77 -0.09
C ALA A 63 8.41 -4.23 1.33
N GLU A 64 9.61 -4.76 1.55
CA GLU A 64 10.12 -5.20 2.85
C GLU A 64 10.16 -4.09 3.89
N ASP A 65 10.30 -2.84 3.45
CA ASP A 65 10.39 -1.68 4.33
C ASP A 65 9.08 -0.90 4.42
N PHE A 66 8.02 -1.39 3.76
CA PHE A 66 6.73 -0.70 3.71
C PHE A 66 5.78 -1.26 4.76
N ALA A 67 5.45 -0.44 5.76
CA ALA A 67 4.67 -0.87 6.93
C ALA A 67 3.59 0.14 7.30
N PRO A 68 2.61 0.39 6.42
CA PRO A 68 1.50 1.30 6.77
C PRO A 68 0.57 0.65 7.78
N ASP A 69 -0.14 1.49 8.55
CA ASP A 69 -1.20 1.00 9.43
C ASP A 69 -2.41 0.54 8.61
N TYR A 70 -2.77 1.31 7.58
CA TYR A 70 -3.89 1.03 6.70
C TYR A 70 -3.43 0.98 5.25
N TYR A 71 -3.86 -0.06 4.55
CA TYR A 71 -3.49 -0.31 3.15
C TYR A 71 -4.80 -0.39 2.35
N VAL A 72 -5.11 0.66 1.59
CA VAL A 72 -6.36 0.78 0.83
C VAL A 72 -6.10 0.48 -0.64
N ILE A 73 -6.92 -0.37 -1.24
CA ILE A 73 -6.84 -0.77 -2.64
C ILE A 73 -8.16 -0.43 -3.31
N THR A 74 -8.11 0.35 -4.38
CA THR A 74 -9.34 0.79 -5.06
C THR A 74 -9.89 -0.24 -6.03
N HIS A 75 -9.03 -0.97 -6.73
CA HIS A 75 -9.43 -2.01 -7.69
C HIS A 75 -8.27 -2.97 -7.98
N THR A 76 -8.53 -4.01 -8.76
CA THR A 76 -7.62 -5.15 -8.91
C THR A 76 -6.54 -4.99 -9.98
N HIS A 77 -6.45 -3.86 -10.69
CA HIS A 77 -5.37 -3.65 -11.65
C HIS A 77 -4.00 -3.72 -10.96
N PHE A 78 -3.00 -4.28 -11.63
CA PHE A 78 -1.70 -4.58 -11.05
C PHE A 78 -0.95 -3.35 -10.50
N ASP A 79 -1.20 -2.17 -11.06
CA ASP A 79 -0.58 -0.92 -10.62
C ASP A 79 -1.34 -0.24 -9.47
N HIS A 80 -2.43 -0.85 -9.01
CA HIS A 80 -3.22 -0.43 -7.83
C HIS A 80 -3.25 -1.54 -6.77
N LEU A 81 -3.30 -2.80 -7.17
CA LEU A 81 -3.16 -3.97 -6.32
C LEU A 81 -1.84 -4.65 -6.70
N ASP A 82 -0.79 -4.40 -5.95
CA ASP A 82 0.56 -4.87 -6.27
C ASP A 82 0.72 -6.35 -5.86
N TYR A 83 0.69 -7.24 -6.86
CA TYR A 83 0.72 -8.68 -6.67
C TYR A 83 2.04 -9.18 -6.07
N ASP A 84 3.12 -8.42 -6.21
CA ASP A 84 4.43 -8.81 -5.67
C ASP A 84 4.74 -8.14 -4.33
N ALA A 85 4.17 -6.95 -4.07
CA ALA A 85 4.39 -6.24 -2.82
C ALA A 85 3.53 -6.77 -1.67
N ILE A 86 2.24 -7.02 -1.92
CA ILE A 86 1.30 -7.40 -0.86
C ILE A 86 1.73 -8.67 -0.12
N PRO A 87 2.18 -9.75 -0.79
CA PRO A 87 2.66 -10.93 -0.08
C PRO A 87 3.83 -10.64 0.88
N VAL A 88 4.68 -9.69 0.53
CA VAL A 88 5.80 -9.27 1.39
C VAL A 88 5.30 -8.41 2.55
N VAL A 89 4.46 -7.41 2.26
CA VAL A 89 3.93 -6.49 3.27
C VAL A 89 3.13 -7.25 4.33
N LYS A 90 2.28 -8.20 3.94
CA LYS A 90 1.48 -8.96 4.90
C LYS A 90 2.33 -9.74 5.91
N GLU A 91 3.48 -10.24 5.47
CA GLU A 91 4.41 -11.00 6.33
C GLU A 91 5.27 -10.07 7.18
N ARG A 92 5.80 -9.01 6.57
CA ARG A 92 6.76 -8.10 7.24
C ARG A 92 6.08 -7.09 8.14
N SER A 93 4.81 -6.79 7.91
CA SER A 93 4.04 -5.81 8.69
C SER A 93 2.73 -6.44 9.18
N PRO A 94 2.77 -7.27 10.25
CA PRO A 94 1.56 -7.95 10.75
C PRO A 94 0.45 -7.02 11.22
N LYS A 95 0.79 -5.78 11.56
CA LYS A 95 -0.18 -4.76 12.02
C LYS A 95 -1.04 -4.22 10.89
N THR A 96 -0.56 -4.29 9.64
CA THR A 96 -1.23 -3.65 8.50
C THR A 96 -2.62 -4.23 8.28
N GLN A 97 -3.61 -3.34 8.22
CA GLN A 97 -5.00 -3.67 7.91
C GLN A 97 -5.29 -3.29 6.45
N PHE A 98 -5.94 -4.19 5.72
CA PHE A 98 -6.22 -4.03 4.30
C PHE A 98 -7.68 -3.69 4.07
N PHE A 99 -7.93 -2.75 3.16
CA PHE A 99 -9.27 -2.27 2.84
C PHE A 99 -9.47 -2.24 1.32
N GLY A 100 -10.64 -2.63 0.88
CA GLY A 100 -10.97 -2.56 -0.54
C GLY A 100 -12.35 -3.14 -0.85
N PRO A 101 -12.79 -3.04 -2.11
CA PRO A 101 -14.01 -3.69 -2.55
C PRO A 101 -13.87 -5.21 -2.52
N THR A 102 -14.99 -5.92 -2.60
CA THR A 102 -15.03 -7.38 -2.53
C THR A 102 -14.06 -8.04 -3.50
N SER A 103 -13.97 -7.53 -4.72
CA SER A 103 -13.04 -8.08 -5.73
C SER A 103 -11.58 -8.04 -5.28
N CYS A 104 -11.16 -6.98 -4.56
CA CYS A 104 -9.83 -6.89 -4.00
C CYS A 104 -9.65 -7.85 -2.82
N LEU A 105 -10.65 -7.96 -1.96
CA LEU A 105 -10.60 -8.87 -0.81
C LEU A 105 -10.47 -10.33 -1.25
N ASP A 106 -11.12 -10.70 -2.36
CA ASP A 106 -11.00 -12.04 -2.93
C ASP A 106 -9.55 -12.34 -3.35
N VAL A 107 -8.88 -11.38 -3.99
CA VAL A 107 -7.46 -11.51 -4.36
C VAL A 107 -6.56 -11.57 -3.13
N LEU A 108 -6.82 -10.75 -2.11
CA LEU A 108 -6.07 -10.80 -0.86
C LEU A 108 -6.19 -12.15 -0.18
N ALA A 109 -7.39 -12.76 -0.19
CA ALA A 109 -7.60 -14.10 0.35
C ALA A 109 -6.77 -15.14 -0.40
N GLU A 110 -6.72 -15.05 -1.73
CA GLU A 110 -5.87 -15.92 -2.56
C GLU A 110 -4.38 -15.77 -2.26
N MET A 111 -3.96 -14.56 -1.86
CA MET A 111 -2.59 -14.29 -1.44
C MET A 111 -2.28 -14.77 -0.02
N GLY A 112 -3.29 -15.26 0.72
CA GLY A 112 -3.12 -15.73 2.08
C GLY A 112 -3.16 -14.64 3.15
N VAL A 113 -3.72 -13.47 2.84
CA VAL A 113 -3.94 -12.43 3.86
C VAL A 113 -5.07 -12.89 4.78
N GLU A 114 -4.85 -12.87 6.10
CA GLU A 114 -5.85 -13.33 7.06
C GLU A 114 -7.13 -12.49 6.95
N LYS A 115 -8.27 -13.17 7.02
CA LYS A 115 -9.58 -12.53 6.91
C LYS A 115 -9.77 -11.42 7.96
N SER A 116 -9.22 -11.60 9.16
CA SER A 116 -9.30 -10.62 10.24
C SER A 116 -8.61 -9.29 9.91
N ARG A 117 -7.73 -9.28 8.90
CA ARG A 117 -7.00 -8.09 8.44
C ARG A 117 -7.61 -7.48 7.18
N CYS A 118 -8.68 -8.05 6.65
CA CYS A 118 -9.32 -7.61 5.42
C CYS A 118 -10.68 -6.99 5.73
N HIS A 119 -10.88 -5.76 5.27
CA HIS A 119 -12.08 -4.99 5.57
C HIS A 119 -12.70 -4.48 4.27
N ARG A 120 -13.98 -4.73 4.10
CA ARG A 120 -14.70 -4.27 2.92
C ARG A 120 -14.86 -2.74 2.98
N LEU A 121 -14.48 -2.11 1.90
CA LEU A 121 -14.66 -0.67 1.69
C LEU A 121 -15.14 -0.47 0.26
N ASP A 122 -16.36 -0.03 0.09
CA ASP A 122 -17.01 0.05 -1.21
C ASP A 122 -17.79 1.37 -1.32
N ARG A 123 -18.13 1.72 -2.58
CA ARG A 123 -18.88 2.95 -2.82
C ARG A 123 -20.22 2.90 -2.09
N GLY A 124 -20.57 4.00 -1.42
CA GLY A 124 -21.84 4.12 -0.71
C GLY A 124 -21.86 3.54 0.69
N MET A 125 -20.70 3.14 1.19
CA MET A 125 -20.59 2.64 2.57
C MET A 125 -20.29 3.77 3.54
#